data_489593647e288b0345c419cb176a2702
#
_entry.id   489593647e288b0345c419cb176a2702
#
_cell.length_a   1.000
_cell.length_b   1.000
_cell.length_c   1.000
_cell.angle_alpha   90.00
_cell.angle_beta   90.00
_cell.angle_gamma   90.00
#
_symmetry.space_group_name_H-M   'P 1'
#
loop_
_entity.id
_entity.type
_entity.pdbx_description
1 polymer ?
#
loop_
_entity_poly.entity_id
_entity_poly.type
_entity_poly.pdbx_seq_one_letter_code
_entity_poly.pdbx_strand_id
1 'polypeptide(L)'
;MPELPEVETTKSSLAPLLNQTITAVEVFQPKLRWPMPDDLSSLVGYSLKKVERRAKYLILSFLPTSKVSAPTKDDASNNLKLRQLIVHLGMSGSLQQHPYGTDKRKHDHLILTFSRDGGDYTQLHYHDPRRFGAVLWYDDYKSKLLDHLGLEPLSTEFDADYLYHFIQRLSHDNDANVNKKPIARPIKSVIMEQQVVVGVGNIYAAESLYLSAIHPATPANSLSYQQIATLVEHIKATLERSITLGGSTLRDFTVASGQTGYFQQTLNVYGRQGEDCPSCATPLDNIKLNGRASVFCPNCQPLSIF
;
A
#
# COMPACT_ATOMS: atom_id res chain seq x y z
N MET A 1 -6.48 7.58 1.87
CA MET A 1 -5.28 6.84 2.36
C MET A 1 -4.78 6.03 1.19
N PRO A 2 -3.50 6.14 0.84
CA PRO A 2 -2.92 5.28 -0.19
C PRO A 2 -3.17 3.80 0.12
N GLU A 3 -3.75 3.10 -0.86
CA GLU A 3 -3.94 1.66 -0.84
C GLU A 3 -2.88 0.99 -1.73
N LEU A 4 -2.99 -0.29 -2.04
CA LEU A 4 -1.97 -1.00 -2.81
C LEU A 4 -1.63 -0.33 -4.15
N PRO A 5 -2.59 0.07 -5.00
CA PRO A 5 -2.26 0.68 -6.29
C PRO A 5 -1.48 2.00 -6.18
N GLU A 6 -1.80 2.86 -5.22
CA GLU A 6 -1.08 4.11 -5.01
C GLU A 6 0.36 3.88 -4.57
N VAL A 7 0.58 2.85 -3.72
CA VAL A 7 1.92 2.48 -3.27
C VAL A 7 2.71 1.84 -4.41
N GLU A 8 2.09 1.00 -5.24
CA GLU A 8 2.72 0.40 -6.42
C GLU A 8 3.11 1.45 -7.46
N THR A 9 2.22 2.42 -7.72
CA THR A 9 2.50 3.56 -8.60
C THR A 9 3.65 4.41 -8.05
N THR A 10 3.67 4.67 -6.73
CA THR A 10 4.80 5.36 -6.10
C THR A 10 6.09 4.56 -6.29
N LYS A 11 6.09 3.25 -6.06
CA LYS A 11 7.25 2.37 -6.31
C LYS A 11 7.77 2.53 -7.74
N SER A 12 6.89 2.44 -8.72
CA SER A 12 7.26 2.55 -10.14
C SER A 12 7.83 3.92 -10.48
N SER A 13 7.29 4.98 -9.88
CA SER A 13 7.78 6.35 -10.10
C SER A 13 9.16 6.61 -9.52
N LEU A 14 9.66 5.77 -8.61
CA LEU A 14 11.03 5.87 -8.07
C LEU A 14 12.10 5.21 -8.95
N ALA A 15 11.70 4.54 -10.05
CA ALA A 15 12.65 3.89 -10.96
C ALA A 15 13.79 4.80 -11.48
N PRO A 16 13.57 6.10 -11.78
CA PRO A 16 14.65 6.99 -12.19
C PRO A 16 15.78 7.16 -11.16
N LEU A 17 15.49 6.93 -9.86
CA LEU A 17 16.49 7.04 -8.78
C LEU A 17 17.33 5.77 -8.60
N LEU A 18 17.01 4.68 -9.28
CA LEU A 18 17.78 3.44 -9.20
C LEU A 18 19.24 3.69 -9.66
N ASN A 19 20.17 3.13 -8.89
CA ASN A 19 21.62 3.28 -9.03
C ASN A 19 22.16 4.69 -8.78
N GLN A 20 21.34 5.66 -8.43
CA GLN A 20 21.82 6.96 -7.98
C GLN A 20 22.31 6.88 -6.51
N THR A 21 23.29 7.70 -6.19
CA THR A 21 23.94 7.73 -4.87
C THR A 21 23.37 8.86 -4.03
N ILE A 22 23.06 8.58 -2.77
CA ILE A 22 22.65 9.59 -1.79
C ILE A 22 23.87 10.46 -1.44
N THR A 23 23.75 11.77 -1.64
CA THR A 23 24.77 12.77 -1.33
C THR A 23 24.42 13.63 -0.12
N ALA A 24 23.12 13.75 0.22
CA ALA A 24 22.67 14.43 1.43
C ALA A 24 21.37 13.81 1.94
N VAL A 25 21.19 13.88 3.27
CA VAL A 25 19.99 13.48 4.00
C VAL A 25 19.64 14.59 4.96
N GLU A 26 18.43 15.15 4.84
CA GLU A 26 17.95 16.25 5.67
C GLU A 26 16.62 15.84 6.34
N VAL A 27 16.61 15.73 7.67
CA VAL A 27 15.42 15.41 8.47
C VAL A 27 14.92 16.68 9.15
N PHE A 28 13.73 17.14 8.78
CA PHE A 28 13.11 18.36 9.31
C PHE A 28 12.10 18.07 10.42
N GLN A 29 11.48 16.91 10.38
CA GLN A 29 10.50 16.50 11.40
C GLN A 29 10.65 15.00 11.68
N PRO A 30 11.40 14.62 12.73
CA PRO A 30 11.65 13.21 13.04
C PRO A 30 10.43 12.51 13.68
N LYS A 31 9.46 13.27 14.23
CA LYS A 31 8.30 12.71 14.92
C LYS A 31 7.11 12.54 13.96
N LEU A 32 7.06 11.40 13.27
CA LEU A 32 5.89 10.92 12.56
C LEU A 32 5.03 10.02 13.47
N ARG A 33 4.20 9.14 12.92
CA ARG A 33 3.51 8.09 13.69
C ARG A 33 4.50 7.26 14.51
N TRP A 34 5.69 7.01 13.96
CA TRP A 34 6.85 6.39 14.57
C TRP A 34 8.02 7.35 14.42
N PRO A 35 8.89 7.49 15.41
CA PRO A 35 10.10 8.30 15.23
C PRO A 35 10.92 7.79 14.05
N MET A 36 11.41 8.71 13.23
CA MET A 36 12.42 8.38 12.22
C MET A 36 13.73 7.99 12.91
N PRO A 37 14.53 7.09 12.31
CA PRO A 37 15.87 6.81 12.81
C PRO A 37 16.75 8.05 12.87
N ASP A 38 17.52 8.21 13.95
CA ASP A 38 18.40 9.36 14.15
C ASP A 38 19.64 9.30 13.23
N ASP A 39 19.98 8.10 12.74
CA ASP A 39 21.17 7.82 11.93
C ASP A 39 20.89 7.74 10.42
N LEU A 40 19.78 8.31 9.92
CA LEU A 40 19.46 8.31 8.48
C LEU A 40 20.58 8.96 7.62
N SER A 41 21.35 9.89 8.17
CA SER A 41 22.53 10.49 7.52
C SER A 41 23.58 9.47 7.12
N SER A 42 23.61 8.30 7.74
CA SER A 42 24.49 7.19 7.40
C SER A 42 24.20 6.56 6.02
N LEU A 43 23.12 6.96 5.36
CA LEU A 43 22.83 6.60 3.95
C LEU A 43 23.64 7.41 2.94
N VAL A 44 24.33 8.48 3.36
CA VAL A 44 25.23 9.24 2.46
C VAL A 44 26.32 8.31 1.96
N GLY A 45 26.54 8.28 0.64
CA GLY A 45 27.45 7.36 -0.02
C GLY A 45 26.86 6.01 -0.40
N TYR A 46 25.57 5.76 -0.09
CA TYR A 46 24.86 4.56 -0.52
C TYR A 46 24.06 4.84 -1.80
N SER A 47 23.95 3.85 -2.69
CA SER A 47 23.12 3.91 -3.89
C SER A 47 21.83 3.13 -3.68
N LEU A 48 20.69 3.68 -4.16
CA LEU A 48 19.43 2.98 -4.20
C LEU A 48 19.49 1.84 -5.24
N LYS A 49 19.42 0.59 -4.80
CA LYS A 49 19.55 -0.58 -5.68
C LYS A 49 18.22 -1.23 -6.03
N LYS A 50 17.25 -1.15 -5.13
CA LYS A 50 15.95 -1.79 -5.34
C LYS A 50 14.87 -1.02 -4.61
N VAL A 51 13.67 -0.97 -5.20
CA VAL A 51 12.44 -0.53 -4.56
C VAL A 51 11.42 -1.64 -4.70
N GLU A 52 10.94 -2.16 -3.58
CA GLU A 52 9.93 -3.20 -3.51
C GLU A 52 8.69 -2.68 -2.80
N ARG A 53 7.58 -3.35 -3.02
CA ARG A 53 6.34 -3.14 -2.27
C ARG A 53 5.95 -4.45 -1.56
N ARG A 54 5.58 -4.32 -0.30
CA ARG A 54 4.84 -5.35 0.44
C ARG A 54 3.60 -4.70 1.05
N ALA A 55 2.42 -5.16 0.70
CA ALA A 55 1.16 -4.53 1.14
C ALA A 55 1.12 -3.03 0.78
N LYS A 56 1.03 -2.16 1.79
CA LYS A 56 1.05 -0.69 1.69
C LYS A 56 2.38 -0.08 2.12
N TYR A 57 3.44 -0.90 2.15
CA TYR A 57 4.81 -0.49 2.50
C TYR A 57 5.70 -0.51 1.27
N LEU A 58 6.57 0.50 1.16
CA LEU A 58 7.71 0.50 0.25
C LEU A 58 8.94 0.03 1.02
N ILE A 59 9.77 -0.77 0.38
CA ILE A 59 11.05 -1.24 0.90
C ILE A 59 12.13 -0.74 -0.05
N LEU A 60 12.94 0.21 0.44
CA LEU A 60 14.03 0.81 -0.32
C LEU A 60 15.33 0.17 0.13
N SER A 61 16.06 -0.44 -0.79
CA SER A 61 17.31 -1.16 -0.53
C SER A 61 18.50 -0.40 -1.07
N PHE A 62 19.50 -0.17 -0.22
CA PHE A 62 20.68 0.62 -0.49
C PHE A 62 21.94 -0.20 -0.30
N LEU A 63 22.91 -0.05 -1.20
CA LEU A 63 24.26 -0.61 -1.06
C LEU A 63 25.29 0.53 -1.12
N PRO A 64 26.40 0.43 -0.34
CA PRO A 64 27.46 1.42 -0.39
C PRO A 64 28.09 1.45 -1.79
N THR A 65 28.49 2.66 -2.22
CA THR A 65 29.27 2.81 -3.45
C THR A 65 30.74 2.48 -3.16
N SER A 66 31.47 1.96 -4.16
CA SER A 66 32.89 1.65 -4.06
C SER A 66 33.81 2.85 -3.73
N LYS A 67 33.23 4.05 -3.68
CA LYS A 67 33.96 5.31 -3.30
C LYS A 67 33.95 5.57 -1.78
N VAL A 68 33.19 4.80 -0.99
CA VAL A 68 33.31 4.84 0.47
C VAL A 68 34.61 4.09 0.80
N SER A 69 35.61 4.81 1.29
CA SER A 69 37.00 4.40 1.54
C SER A 69 37.14 2.95 1.98
N ALA A 70 38.15 2.26 1.41
CA ALA A 70 38.56 0.92 1.82
C ALA A 70 38.67 0.85 3.36
N PRO A 71 38.11 -0.19 4.00
CA PRO A 71 38.21 -0.35 5.45
C PRO A 71 39.68 -0.43 5.87
N THR A 72 40.01 0.24 6.98
CA THR A 72 41.26 0.00 7.67
C THR A 72 41.39 -1.48 8.05
N LYS A 73 42.58 -2.03 8.09
CA LYS A 73 42.91 -3.46 8.22
C LYS A 73 42.23 -4.24 9.38
N ASP A 74 41.53 -3.55 10.26
CA ASP A 74 40.88 -4.17 11.44
C ASP A 74 39.42 -4.52 11.22
N ASP A 75 38.79 -4.17 10.07
CA ASP A 75 37.39 -4.47 9.72
C ASP A 75 37.28 -5.61 8.69
N ALA A 76 37.91 -6.76 8.99
CA ALA A 76 37.82 -7.96 8.13
C ALA A 76 36.44 -8.62 8.03
N SER A 77 35.39 -8.03 8.62
CA SER A 77 34.00 -8.46 8.56
C SER A 77 33.06 -7.48 7.80
N ASN A 78 33.63 -6.51 7.07
CA ASN A 78 32.83 -5.53 6.33
C ASN A 78 32.30 -6.12 5.02
N ASN A 79 31.38 -7.10 5.14
CA ASN A 79 30.40 -7.38 4.10
C ASN A 79 29.73 -6.04 3.79
N LEU A 80 29.71 -5.64 2.50
CA LEU A 80 28.95 -4.51 1.97
C LEU A 80 27.53 -4.55 2.57
N LYS A 81 27.31 -3.82 3.68
CA LYS A 81 26.10 -4.00 4.48
C LYS A 81 24.93 -3.38 3.74
N LEU A 82 24.04 -4.23 3.25
CA LEU A 82 22.74 -3.81 2.74
C LEU A 82 22.01 -3.02 3.84
N ARG A 83 21.53 -1.82 3.51
CA ARG A 83 20.65 -1.04 4.35
C ARG A 83 19.27 -0.94 3.68
N GLN A 84 18.22 -1.11 4.45
CA GLN A 84 16.86 -1.06 3.93
C GLN A 84 15.97 -0.16 4.79
N LEU A 85 15.18 0.67 4.13
CA LEU A 85 14.12 1.46 4.76
C LEU A 85 12.76 0.87 4.45
N ILE A 86 11.90 0.78 5.46
CA ILE A 86 10.46 0.62 5.28
C ILE A 86 9.84 2.01 5.28
N VAL A 87 9.09 2.35 4.22
CA VAL A 87 8.34 3.59 4.13
C VAL A 87 6.85 3.28 4.04
N HIS A 88 6.05 3.90 4.92
CA HIS A 88 4.59 3.85 4.88
C HIS A 88 4.05 5.25 4.65
N LEU A 89 3.19 5.42 3.64
CA LEU A 89 2.67 6.74 3.26
C LEU A 89 1.57 7.27 4.19
N GLY A 90 1.09 6.45 5.13
CA GLY A 90 0.04 6.86 6.06
C GLY A 90 -1.28 7.16 5.35
N MET A 91 -1.85 8.34 5.60
CA MET A 91 -3.12 8.77 5.00
C MET A 91 -2.95 9.82 3.91
N SER A 92 -1.90 10.61 3.97
CA SER A 92 -1.66 11.76 3.09
C SER A 92 -0.20 11.88 2.66
N GLY A 93 0.63 10.91 3.04
CA GLY A 93 2.05 10.90 2.71
C GLY A 93 2.30 10.59 1.25
N SER A 94 3.35 11.17 0.71
CA SER A 94 3.85 10.92 -0.65
C SER A 94 5.37 11.03 -0.68
N LEU A 95 5.97 10.34 -1.65
CA LEU A 95 7.36 10.50 -2.03
C LEU A 95 7.38 11.20 -3.40
N GLN A 96 7.96 12.38 -3.46
CA GLN A 96 7.95 13.23 -4.67
C GLN A 96 9.36 13.57 -5.09
N GLN A 97 9.67 13.38 -6.38
CA GLN A 97 10.92 13.79 -6.98
C GLN A 97 10.85 15.25 -7.40
N HIS A 98 11.89 15.98 -7.11
CA HIS A 98 12.04 17.39 -7.46
C HIS A 98 13.42 17.66 -8.04
N PRO A 99 13.58 18.69 -8.90
CA PRO A 99 14.88 19.19 -9.28
C PRO A 99 15.71 19.57 -8.05
N TYR A 100 17.02 19.48 -8.18
CA TYR A 100 17.95 19.94 -7.14
C TYR A 100 17.75 21.43 -6.82
N GLY A 101 17.77 21.77 -5.53
CA GLY A 101 17.55 23.14 -5.06
C GLY A 101 16.08 23.53 -4.95
N THR A 102 15.14 22.58 -5.10
CA THR A 102 13.73 22.86 -4.81
C THR A 102 13.54 23.14 -3.32
N ASP A 103 12.89 24.26 -3.02
CA ASP A 103 12.62 24.68 -1.65
C ASP A 103 11.75 23.66 -0.91
N LYS A 104 12.09 23.41 0.36
CA LYS A 104 11.33 22.59 1.27
C LYS A 104 9.94 23.18 1.52
N ARG A 105 8.89 22.39 1.33
CA ARG A 105 7.52 22.78 1.67
C ARG A 105 7.23 22.54 3.16
N LYS A 106 6.14 23.14 3.66
CA LYS A 106 5.73 23.08 5.09
C LYS A 106 5.68 21.65 5.67
N HIS A 107 5.31 20.65 4.87
CA HIS A 107 5.10 19.27 5.31
C HIS A 107 6.07 18.29 4.69
N ASP A 108 7.17 18.75 4.14
CA ASP A 108 8.31 17.92 3.75
C ASP A 108 9.12 17.62 5.01
N HIS A 109 9.13 16.36 5.43
CA HIS A 109 9.71 15.92 6.69
C HIS A 109 11.09 15.30 6.54
N LEU A 110 11.38 14.76 5.35
CA LEU A 110 12.64 14.16 4.97
C LEU A 110 12.94 14.54 3.50
N ILE A 111 14.17 14.95 3.22
CA ILE A 111 14.68 15.12 1.86
C ILE A 111 15.95 14.27 1.71
N LEU A 112 15.92 13.40 0.68
CA LEU A 112 17.08 12.64 0.24
C LEU A 112 17.58 13.25 -1.08
N THR A 113 18.82 13.70 -1.13
CA THR A 113 19.44 14.19 -2.36
C THR A 113 20.23 13.07 -3.01
N PHE A 114 19.88 12.76 -4.23
CA PHE A 114 20.54 11.76 -5.07
C PHE A 114 21.40 12.43 -6.14
N SER A 115 22.51 11.80 -6.49
CA SER A 115 23.32 12.19 -7.65
C SER A 115 23.51 11.02 -8.59
N ARG A 116 23.48 11.32 -9.90
CA ARG A 116 23.89 10.43 -10.96
C ARG A 116 25.37 10.69 -11.32
N ASP A 117 26.04 9.67 -11.83
CA ASP A 117 27.37 9.85 -12.42
C ASP A 117 27.25 10.86 -13.58
N GLY A 118 27.95 12.01 -13.45
CA GLY A 118 27.82 13.12 -14.39
C GLY A 118 27.38 14.45 -13.76
N GLY A 119 26.99 14.45 -12.48
CA GLY A 119 26.73 15.68 -11.73
C GLY A 119 25.29 16.15 -11.72
N ASP A 120 24.36 15.37 -12.26
CA ASP A 120 22.92 15.65 -12.12
C ASP A 120 22.42 15.25 -10.72
N TYR A 121 21.67 16.14 -10.10
CA TYR A 121 21.12 15.93 -8.76
C TYR A 121 19.59 15.92 -8.81
N THR A 122 18.99 15.05 -8.00
CA THR A 122 17.52 14.96 -7.81
C THR A 122 17.22 14.88 -6.33
N GLN A 123 16.20 15.59 -5.87
CA GLN A 123 15.72 15.51 -4.50
C GLN A 123 14.48 14.63 -4.42
N LEU A 124 14.43 13.75 -3.44
CA LEU A 124 13.24 12.96 -3.07
C LEU A 124 12.70 13.50 -1.76
N HIS A 125 11.52 14.14 -1.82
CA HIS A 125 10.85 14.72 -0.66
C HIS A 125 9.80 13.76 -0.12
N TYR A 126 9.89 13.43 1.18
CA TYR A 126 8.81 12.77 1.89
C TYR A 126 7.88 13.83 2.48
N HIS A 127 6.71 13.98 1.85
CA HIS A 127 5.69 14.96 2.21
C HIS A 127 4.54 14.26 2.94
N ASP A 128 4.17 14.68 4.17
CA ASP A 128 3.05 14.09 4.92
C ASP A 128 2.37 15.10 5.86
N PRO A 129 1.35 15.84 5.40
CA PRO A 129 0.65 16.85 6.19
C PRO A 129 0.08 16.32 7.52
N ARG A 130 -0.35 15.06 7.55
CA ARG A 130 -1.01 14.45 8.72
C ARG A 130 -0.05 13.71 9.63
N ARG A 131 1.18 13.43 9.20
CA ARG A 131 2.23 12.70 9.94
C ARG A 131 1.81 11.30 10.42
N PHE A 132 0.98 10.61 9.64
CA PHE A 132 0.53 9.24 9.89
C PHE A 132 1.36 8.20 9.17
N GLY A 133 2.32 8.62 8.40
CA GLY A 133 3.28 7.74 7.75
C GLY A 133 4.45 7.35 8.64
N ALA A 134 5.40 6.64 8.05
CA ALA A 134 6.60 6.19 8.74
C ALA A 134 7.77 6.05 7.76
N VAL A 135 8.98 6.29 8.26
CA VAL A 135 10.27 5.97 7.61
C VAL A 135 11.11 5.30 8.70
N LEU A 136 11.42 4.01 8.52
CA LEU A 136 11.99 3.16 9.57
C LEU A 136 13.05 2.24 8.99
N TRP A 137 14.02 1.80 9.80
CA TRP A 137 14.93 0.73 9.39
C TRP A 137 14.17 -0.60 9.26
N TYR A 138 14.43 -1.33 8.17
CA TYR A 138 13.75 -2.59 7.87
C TYR A 138 14.02 -3.65 8.94
N ASP A 139 15.27 -3.80 9.37
CA ASP A 139 15.67 -4.84 10.33
C ASP A 139 14.99 -4.67 11.68
N ASP A 140 14.74 -3.43 12.14
CA ASP A 140 14.13 -3.13 13.42
C ASP A 140 12.60 -3.35 13.45
N TYR A 141 11.95 -3.26 12.28
CA TYR A 141 10.48 -3.21 12.23
C TYR A 141 9.84 -4.28 11.34
N LYS A 142 10.63 -5.07 10.58
CA LYS A 142 10.13 -6.11 9.68
C LYS A 142 9.16 -7.05 10.39
N SER A 143 9.57 -7.66 11.51
CA SER A 143 8.75 -8.62 12.22
C SER A 143 7.44 -8.03 12.72
N LYS A 144 7.48 -6.79 13.20
CA LYS A 144 6.30 -6.09 13.73
C LYS A 144 5.33 -5.64 12.65
N LEU A 145 5.82 -5.25 11.47
CA LEU A 145 5.02 -4.62 10.43
C LEU A 145 4.67 -5.55 9.27
N LEU A 146 5.49 -6.56 8.97
CA LEU A 146 5.35 -7.35 7.76
C LEU A 146 5.05 -8.83 7.98
N ASP A 147 5.56 -9.46 9.07
CA ASP A 147 5.47 -10.93 9.22
C ASP A 147 4.03 -11.43 9.48
N HIS A 148 3.14 -10.56 10.00
CA HIS A 148 1.75 -10.90 10.23
C HIS A 148 0.82 -10.67 9.02
N LEU A 149 1.37 -10.17 7.91
CA LEU A 149 0.58 -9.81 6.74
C LEU A 149 0.19 -11.05 5.93
N GLY A 150 -1.07 -11.08 5.49
CA GLY A 150 -1.63 -12.09 4.60
C GLY A 150 -1.06 -12.04 3.18
N LEU A 151 -1.75 -12.67 2.24
CA LEU A 151 -1.31 -12.81 0.85
C LEU A 151 -1.38 -11.49 0.08
N GLU A 152 -0.50 -11.34 -0.90
CA GLU A 152 -0.60 -10.29 -1.92
C GLU A 152 -1.78 -10.61 -2.85
N PRO A 153 -2.70 -9.65 -3.08
CA PRO A 153 -3.92 -9.92 -3.84
C PRO A 153 -3.68 -10.26 -5.31
N LEU A 154 -2.54 -9.85 -5.87
CA LEU A 154 -2.18 -10.12 -7.27
C LEU A 154 -1.29 -11.36 -7.43
N SER A 155 -0.99 -12.06 -6.34
CA SER A 155 -0.27 -13.32 -6.41
C SER A 155 -1.18 -14.47 -6.85
N THR A 156 -0.57 -15.57 -7.28
CA THR A 156 -1.28 -16.81 -7.66
C THR A 156 -1.92 -17.49 -6.46
N GLU A 157 -1.31 -17.35 -5.28
CA GLU A 157 -1.75 -17.96 -4.03
C GLU A 157 -3.04 -17.33 -3.48
N PHE A 158 -3.33 -16.06 -3.82
CA PHE A 158 -4.61 -15.45 -3.47
C PHE A 158 -5.66 -15.84 -4.51
N ASP A 159 -6.36 -16.91 -4.25
CA ASP A 159 -7.41 -17.48 -5.11
C ASP A 159 -8.71 -17.72 -4.33
N ALA A 160 -9.68 -18.33 -5.01
CA ALA A 160 -10.99 -18.63 -4.43
C ALA A 160 -10.88 -19.68 -3.31
N ASP A 161 -10.03 -20.69 -3.49
CA ASP A 161 -9.81 -21.75 -2.50
C ASP A 161 -9.25 -21.18 -1.22
N TYR A 162 -8.20 -20.35 -1.31
CA TYR A 162 -7.62 -19.67 -0.16
C TYR A 162 -8.67 -18.86 0.61
N LEU A 163 -9.40 -17.96 -0.07
CA LEU A 163 -10.33 -17.07 0.61
C LEU A 163 -11.53 -17.83 1.19
N TYR A 164 -12.06 -18.82 0.46
CA TYR A 164 -13.16 -19.67 0.93
C TYR A 164 -12.74 -20.50 2.15
N HIS A 165 -11.61 -21.20 2.10
CA HIS A 165 -11.08 -21.98 3.23
C HIS A 165 -10.79 -21.09 4.43
N PHE A 166 -10.22 -19.89 4.23
CA PHE A 166 -9.99 -18.93 5.30
C PHE A 166 -11.29 -18.51 6.01
N ILE A 167 -12.33 -18.18 5.23
CA ILE A 167 -13.64 -17.76 5.75
C ILE A 167 -14.36 -18.91 6.46
N GLN A 168 -14.38 -20.08 5.87
CA GLN A 168 -15.05 -21.27 6.42
C GLN A 168 -14.27 -21.96 7.53
N ARG A 169 -13.03 -21.51 7.81
CA ARG A 169 -12.13 -22.15 8.78
C ARG A 169 -11.87 -23.63 8.51
N LEU A 170 -11.82 -23.99 7.23
CA LEU A 170 -11.47 -25.36 6.81
C LEU A 170 -9.95 -25.54 7.00
N SER A 171 -9.54 -26.55 7.77
CA SER A 171 -8.13 -26.80 8.02
C SER A 171 -7.47 -27.45 6.81
N HIS A 172 -6.30 -26.93 6.41
CA HIS A 172 -5.26 -27.75 5.80
C HIS A 172 -4.58 -28.53 6.94
N ASP A 173 -4.32 -29.80 6.75
CA ASP A 173 -3.82 -30.75 7.76
C ASP A 173 -2.90 -30.14 8.83
N ASN A 174 -3.24 -30.38 10.10
CA ASN A 174 -2.49 -30.06 11.33
C ASN A 174 -2.56 -28.65 11.92
N ASP A 175 -3.49 -27.81 11.54
CA ASP A 175 -3.62 -26.49 12.20
C ASP A 175 -4.51 -26.51 13.43
N ALA A 176 -4.10 -25.79 14.50
CA ALA A 176 -4.83 -25.63 15.78
C ALA A 176 -6.19 -24.92 15.64
N ASN A 177 -6.70 -24.74 14.42
CA ASN A 177 -7.95 -24.03 14.09
C ASN A 177 -9.19 -24.94 13.96
N VAL A 178 -9.05 -26.24 14.16
CA VAL A 178 -10.08 -27.28 13.92
C VAL A 178 -11.44 -27.05 14.66
N ASN A 179 -11.50 -26.12 15.62
CA ASN A 179 -12.71 -25.81 16.39
C ASN A 179 -13.22 -24.38 16.25
N LYS A 180 -12.71 -23.58 15.33
CA LYS A 180 -13.18 -22.20 15.15
C LYS A 180 -14.37 -22.14 14.20
N LYS A 181 -15.45 -21.46 14.64
CA LYS A 181 -16.62 -21.23 13.79
C LYS A 181 -16.27 -20.40 12.55
N PRO A 182 -16.93 -20.63 11.40
CA PRO A 182 -16.81 -19.80 10.21
C PRO A 182 -16.97 -18.31 10.49
N ILE A 183 -16.35 -17.47 9.68
CA ILE A 183 -16.32 -16.02 9.88
C ILE A 183 -17.66 -15.41 9.46
N ALA A 184 -18.51 -15.03 10.42
CA ALA A 184 -19.81 -14.40 10.17
C ALA A 184 -19.78 -12.87 10.09
N ARG A 185 -18.60 -12.25 10.19
CA ARG A 185 -18.47 -10.78 10.07
C ARG A 185 -18.77 -10.33 8.63
N PRO A 186 -19.15 -9.04 8.42
CA PRO A 186 -19.36 -8.48 7.09
C PRO A 186 -18.16 -8.76 6.14
N ILE A 187 -18.46 -9.26 4.94
CA ILE A 187 -17.42 -9.62 3.96
C ILE A 187 -16.47 -8.45 3.66
N LYS A 188 -17.00 -7.22 3.59
CA LYS A 188 -16.16 -6.03 3.41
C LYS A 188 -15.11 -5.90 4.50
N SER A 189 -15.47 -6.18 5.74
CA SER A 189 -14.52 -6.12 6.85
C SER A 189 -13.44 -7.19 6.73
N VAL A 190 -13.81 -8.40 6.28
CA VAL A 190 -12.88 -9.53 6.11
C VAL A 190 -11.83 -9.23 5.05
N ILE A 191 -12.24 -8.81 3.85
CA ILE A 191 -11.30 -8.53 2.75
C ILE A 191 -10.45 -7.26 2.96
N MET A 192 -10.79 -6.43 3.94
CA MET A 192 -9.97 -5.27 4.33
C MET A 192 -8.94 -5.59 5.43
N GLU A 193 -8.96 -6.80 6.00
CA GLU A 193 -7.98 -7.21 7.00
C GLU A 193 -6.66 -7.59 6.36
N GLN A 194 -5.60 -6.91 6.79
CA GLN A 194 -4.25 -7.12 6.22
C GLN A 194 -3.67 -8.52 6.54
N GLN A 195 -4.28 -9.28 7.44
CA GLN A 195 -3.93 -10.68 7.71
C GLN A 195 -4.60 -11.65 6.72
N VAL A 196 -5.65 -11.22 6.05
CA VAL A 196 -6.37 -12.02 5.03
C VAL A 196 -5.77 -11.76 3.66
N VAL A 197 -5.93 -10.55 3.18
CA VAL A 197 -5.37 -10.07 1.92
C VAL A 197 -4.84 -8.66 2.12
N VAL A 198 -3.62 -8.43 1.68
CA VAL A 198 -2.97 -7.15 1.92
C VAL A 198 -3.36 -6.09 0.88
N GLY A 199 -3.21 -4.84 1.24
CA GLY A 199 -3.31 -3.73 0.30
C GLY A 199 -4.72 -3.31 -0.08
N VAL A 200 -5.72 -4.18 0.03
CA VAL A 200 -7.13 -3.83 -0.18
C VAL A 200 -7.60 -2.92 0.95
N GLY A 201 -8.14 -1.77 0.59
CA GLY A 201 -8.68 -0.82 1.55
C GLY A 201 -10.14 -0.47 1.23
N ASN A 202 -10.58 0.70 1.67
CA ASN A 202 -12.00 1.07 1.60
C ASN A 202 -12.51 1.31 0.16
N ILE A 203 -11.62 1.83 -0.71
CA ILE A 203 -11.95 2.10 -2.11
C ILE A 203 -12.15 0.77 -2.84
N TYR A 204 -11.08 -0.03 -2.88
CA TYR A 204 -11.06 -1.24 -3.70
C TYR A 204 -11.97 -2.34 -3.16
N ALA A 205 -12.21 -2.40 -1.84
CA ALA A 205 -13.21 -3.29 -1.26
C ALA A 205 -14.64 -2.91 -1.69
N ALA A 206 -14.99 -1.61 -1.72
CA ALA A 206 -16.31 -1.17 -2.16
C ALA A 206 -16.54 -1.46 -3.66
N GLU A 207 -15.55 -1.12 -4.50
CA GLU A 207 -15.62 -1.33 -5.95
C GLU A 207 -15.69 -2.82 -6.32
N SER A 208 -14.86 -3.66 -5.70
CA SER A 208 -14.87 -5.11 -5.98
C SER A 208 -16.18 -5.77 -5.54
N LEU A 209 -16.74 -5.37 -4.40
CA LEU A 209 -18.03 -5.88 -3.94
C LEU A 209 -19.18 -5.44 -4.85
N TYR A 210 -19.15 -4.21 -5.35
CA TYR A 210 -20.12 -3.72 -6.31
C TYR A 210 -20.09 -4.55 -7.61
N LEU A 211 -18.91 -4.75 -8.18
CA LEU A 211 -18.72 -5.54 -9.40
C LEU A 211 -19.13 -7.01 -9.21
N SER A 212 -19.03 -7.53 -7.98
CA SER A 212 -19.44 -8.90 -7.62
C SER A 212 -20.92 -9.01 -7.25
N ALA A 213 -21.68 -7.93 -7.29
CA ALA A 213 -23.09 -7.87 -6.84
C ALA A 213 -23.28 -8.36 -5.38
N ILE A 214 -22.27 -8.17 -4.51
CA ILE A 214 -22.30 -8.60 -3.11
C ILE A 214 -22.51 -7.38 -2.21
N HIS A 215 -23.54 -7.45 -1.34
CA HIS A 215 -23.77 -6.40 -0.36
C HIS A 215 -22.63 -6.35 0.67
N PRO A 216 -22.08 -5.16 1.00
CA PRO A 216 -20.90 -5.06 1.87
C PRO A 216 -21.09 -5.62 3.28
N ALA A 217 -22.32 -5.69 3.79
CA ALA A 217 -22.65 -6.26 5.10
C ALA A 217 -22.99 -7.76 5.06
N THR A 218 -22.98 -8.42 3.90
CA THR A 218 -23.22 -9.86 3.81
C THR A 218 -22.29 -10.62 4.76
N PRO A 219 -22.79 -11.53 5.61
CA PRO A 219 -21.94 -12.39 6.42
C PRO A 219 -20.98 -13.20 5.53
N ALA A 220 -19.70 -13.15 5.82
CA ALA A 220 -18.70 -13.76 4.93
C ALA A 220 -18.94 -15.28 4.75
N ASN A 221 -19.30 -15.97 5.83
CA ASN A 221 -19.58 -17.42 5.80
C ASN A 221 -20.87 -17.83 5.05
N SER A 222 -21.74 -16.89 4.71
CA SER A 222 -22.95 -17.17 3.91
C SER A 222 -22.68 -17.14 2.40
N LEU A 223 -21.51 -16.67 1.97
CA LEU A 223 -21.14 -16.63 0.57
C LEU A 223 -20.82 -18.04 0.05
N SER A 224 -21.39 -18.36 -1.11
CA SER A 224 -21.02 -19.58 -1.83
C SER A 224 -19.59 -19.50 -2.38
N TYR A 225 -19.00 -20.65 -2.68
CA TYR A 225 -17.69 -20.72 -3.34
C TYR A 225 -17.65 -19.89 -4.64
N GLN A 226 -18.70 -19.96 -5.47
CA GLN A 226 -18.77 -19.21 -6.72
C GLN A 226 -18.80 -17.69 -6.50
N GLN A 227 -19.50 -17.21 -5.47
CA GLN A 227 -19.49 -15.79 -5.11
C GLN A 227 -18.11 -15.34 -4.62
N ILE A 228 -17.43 -16.17 -3.86
CA ILE A 228 -16.03 -15.91 -3.44
C ILE A 228 -15.10 -15.88 -4.65
N ALA A 229 -15.24 -16.81 -5.60
CA ALA A 229 -14.43 -16.83 -6.82
C ALA A 229 -14.59 -15.54 -7.63
N THR A 230 -15.84 -15.14 -7.87
CA THR A 230 -16.17 -13.87 -8.56
C THR A 230 -15.58 -12.66 -7.81
N LEU A 231 -15.67 -12.66 -6.46
CA LEU A 231 -15.12 -11.57 -5.65
C LEU A 231 -13.57 -11.48 -5.77
N VAL A 232 -12.88 -12.61 -5.74
CA VAL A 232 -11.42 -12.66 -5.90
C VAL A 232 -11.01 -12.14 -7.28
N GLU A 233 -11.70 -12.55 -8.35
CA GLU A 233 -11.46 -12.04 -9.70
C GLU A 233 -11.64 -10.52 -9.77
N HIS A 234 -12.70 -9.98 -9.21
CA HIS A 234 -12.94 -8.53 -9.22
C HIS A 234 -11.99 -7.75 -8.32
N ILE A 235 -11.51 -8.33 -7.22
CA ILE A 235 -10.44 -7.71 -6.43
C ILE A 235 -9.17 -7.56 -7.28
N LYS A 236 -8.73 -8.63 -7.94
CA LYS A 236 -7.54 -8.61 -8.81
C LYS A 236 -7.70 -7.61 -9.95
N ALA A 237 -8.77 -7.74 -10.72
CA ALA A 237 -9.02 -6.89 -11.90
C ALA A 237 -9.13 -5.39 -11.54
N THR A 238 -9.78 -5.05 -10.41
CA THR A 238 -9.92 -3.67 -9.96
C THR A 238 -8.56 -3.08 -9.56
N LEU A 239 -7.74 -3.85 -8.85
CA LEU A 239 -6.39 -3.42 -8.45
C LEU A 239 -5.47 -3.26 -9.65
N GLU A 240 -5.44 -4.21 -10.59
CA GLU A 240 -4.64 -4.15 -11.81
C GLU A 240 -5.01 -2.95 -12.67
N ARG A 241 -6.32 -2.74 -12.88
CA ARG A 241 -6.83 -1.58 -13.61
C ARG A 241 -6.40 -0.27 -12.95
N SER A 242 -6.49 -0.19 -11.62
CA SER A 242 -6.07 1.00 -10.89
C SER A 242 -4.57 1.26 -11.03
N ILE A 243 -3.73 0.23 -10.92
CA ILE A 243 -2.27 0.35 -11.13
C ILE A 243 -1.98 0.89 -12.54
N THR A 244 -2.62 0.32 -13.56
CA THR A 244 -2.44 0.74 -14.97
C THR A 244 -2.82 2.20 -15.18
N LEU A 245 -3.84 2.71 -14.47
CA LEU A 245 -4.30 4.10 -14.54
C LEU A 245 -3.55 5.05 -13.58
N GLY A 246 -2.49 4.59 -12.91
CA GLY A 246 -1.67 5.42 -12.02
C GLY A 246 -2.25 5.65 -10.63
N GLY A 247 -3.18 4.80 -10.19
CA GLY A 247 -3.84 4.89 -8.88
C GLY A 247 -5.02 5.86 -8.85
N SER A 248 -5.74 5.86 -7.72
CA SER A 248 -6.82 6.83 -7.47
C SER A 248 -6.22 8.16 -7.00
N THR A 249 -6.57 9.26 -7.67
CA THR A 249 -6.25 10.60 -7.16
C THR A 249 -7.24 10.97 -6.08
N LEU A 250 -6.95 10.61 -4.84
CA LEU A 250 -7.57 11.27 -3.71
C LEU A 250 -6.94 12.67 -3.57
N ARG A 251 -7.73 13.68 -3.16
CA ARG A 251 -7.32 15.11 -3.07
C ARG A 251 -5.96 15.38 -2.42
N ASP A 252 -5.42 14.40 -1.70
CA ASP A 252 -4.21 14.52 -0.88
C ASP A 252 -3.05 13.64 -1.37
N PHE A 253 -3.15 12.98 -2.54
CA PHE A 253 -2.11 12.07 -3.02
C PHE A 253 -1.61 12.47 -4.42
N THR A 254 -0.32 12.72 -4.53
CA THR A 254 0.42 12.92 -5.78
C THR A 254 1.54 11.88 -5.89
N VAL A 255 1.71 11.28 -7.06
CA VAL A 255 2.84 10.39 -7.33
C VAL A 255 4.15 11.16 -7.43
N ALA A 256 5.29 10.47 -7.34
CA ALA A 256 6.62 11.08 -7.30
C ALA A 256 6.95 11.96 -8.52
N SER A 257 6.26 11.76 -9.66
CA SER A 257 6.39 12.63 -10.85
C SER A 257 5.52 13.89 -10.82
N GLY A 258 4.76 14.13 -9.73
CA GLY A 258 3.82 15.25 -9.64
C GLY A 258 2.51 15.06 -10.43
N GLN A 259 2.36 13.93 -11.14
CA GLN A 259 1.13 13.62 -11.88
C GLN A 259 0.03 13.08 -10.96
N THR A 260 -1.21 13.37 -11.30
CA THR A 260 -2.40 12.86 -10.63
C THR A 260 -2.91 11.60 -11.33
N GLY A 261 -3.27 10.57 -10.57
CA GLY A 261 -3.85 9.35 -11.15
C GLY A 261 -5.27 9.58 -11.69
N TYR A 262 -5.68 8.84 -12.69
CA TYR A 262 -6.98 8.99 -13.37
C TYR A 262 -8.04 8.00 -12.90
N PHE A 263 -7.73 7.07 -12.01
CA PHE A 263 -8.67 6.01 -11.61
C PHE A 263 -9.91 6.54 -10.87
N GLN A 264 -9.81 7.66 -10.15
CA GLN A 264 -10.95 8.25 -9.43
C GLN A 264 -12.15 8.55 -10.35
N GLN A 265 -11.90 8.90 -11.62
CA GLN A 265 -12.95 9.19 -12.61
C GLN A 265 -13.73 7.93 -13.05
N THR A 266 -13.27 6.74 -12.67
CA THR A 266 -13.85 5.46 -13.08
C THR A 266 -14.49 4.68 -11.92
N LEU A 267 -14.62 5.32 -10.73
CA LEU A 267 -15.23 4.68 -9.57
C LEU A 267 -16.75 4.55 -9.75
N ASN A 268 -17.27 3.34 -9.46
CA ASN A 268 -18.69 3.02 -9.61
C ASN A 268 -19.51 3.48 -8.40
N VAL A 269 -19.00 3.24 -7.19
CA VAL A 269 -19.74 3.49 -5.95
C VAL A 269 -18.97 4.31 -4.91
N TYR A 270 -17.64 4.16 -4.82
CA TYR A 270 -16.89 4.81 -3.76
C TYR A 270 -16.94 6.35 -3.86
N GLY A 271 -17.43 6.99 -2.78
CA GLY A 271 -17.55 8.45 -2.69
C GLY A 271 -18.77 9.03 -3.42
N ARG A 272 -19.64 8.19 -3.98
CA ARG A 272 -20.78 8.55 -4.82
C ARG A 272 -22.14 8.36 -4.13
N GLN A 273 -22.17 8.42 -2.80
CA GLN A 273 -23.43 8.31 -2.05
C GLN A 273 -24.48 9.30 -2.55
N GLY A 274 -25.70 8.81 -2.80
CA GLY A 274 -26.84 9.57 -3.29
C GLY A 274 -26.83 9.86 -4.79
N GLU A 275 -25.76 9.49 -5.51
CA GLU A 275 -25.73 9.54 -6.97
C GLU A 275 -26.36 8.29 -7.57
N ASP A 276 -26.74 8.37 -8.83
CA ASP A 276 -27.32 7.24 -9.57
C ASP A 276 -26.31 6.12 -9.77
N CYS A 277 -26.75 4.88 -9.53
CA CYS A 277 -25.99 3.68 -9.84
C CYS A 277 -25.69 3.60 -11.35
N PRO A 278 -24.46 3.40 -11.79
CA PRO A 278 -24.10 3.37 -13.20
C PRO A 278 -24.76 2.20 -13.97
N SER A 279 -25.22 1.15 -13.27
CA SER A 279 -25.83 -0.03 -13.89
C SER A 279 -27.36 0.00 -13.93
N CYS A 280 -28.03 0.61 -12.92
CA CYS A 280 -29.49 0.52 -12.80
C CYS A 280 -30.19 1.83 -12.43
N ALA A 281 -29.45 2.93 -12.33
CA ALA A 281 -29.93 4.26 -11.96
C ALA A 281 -30.61 4.34 -10.57
N THR A 282 -30.60 3.30 -9.76
CA THR A 282 -31.05 3.39 -8.36
C THR A 282 -30.08 4.24 -7.56
N PRO A 283 -30.53 5.20 -6.73
CA PRO A 283 -29.63 5.99 -5.88
C PRO A 283 -28.74 5.11 -4.99
N LEU A 284 -27.42 5.41 -4.97
CA LEU A 284 -26.46 4.70 -4.16
C LEU A 284 -26.66 5.02 -2.67
N ASP A 285 -26.71 3.99 -1.86
CA ASP A 285 -26.87 4.08 -0.40
C ASP A 285 -25.51 3.95 0.30
N ASN A 286 -25.49 4.25 1.60
CA ASN A 286 -24.29 4.18 2.43
C ASN A 286 -24.57 3.65 3.81
N ILE A 287 -23.82 2.64 4.22
CA ILE A 287 -23.84 2.12 5.59
C ILE A 287 -22.46 2.29 6.24
N LYS A 288 -22.44 2.32 7.55
CA LYS A 288 -21.21 2.39 8.32
C LYS A 288 -20.81 1.02 8.85
N LEU A 289 -19.71 0.46 8.35
CA LEU A 289 -19.13 -0.80 8.80
C LEU A 289 -17.78 -0.57 9.44
N ASN A 290 -17.62 -0.99 10.69
CA ASN A 290 -16.38 -0.81 11.47
C ASN A 290 -15.82 0.64 11.41
N GLY A 291 -16.72 1.63 11.54
CA GLY A 291 -16.36 3.04 11.51
C GLY A 291 -16.07 3.63 10.12
N ARG A 292 -16.23 2.85 9.04
CA ARG A 292 -15.95 3.27 7.65
C ARG A 292 -17.23 3.32 6.82
N ALA A 293 -17.37 4.37 6.01
CA ALA A 293 -18.43 4.49 5.03
C ALA A 293 -18.33 3.37 3.99
N SER A 294 -19.45 2.77 3.63
CA SER A 294 -19.57 1.67 2.68
C SER A 294 -20.71 1.99 1.73
N VAL A 295 -20.38 2.62 0.60
CA VAL A 295 -21.34 2.97 -0.45
C VAL A 295 -21.60 1.74 -1.31
N PHE A 296 -22.87 1.50 -1.67
CA PHE A 296 -23.31 0.35 -2.46
C PHE A 296 -24.62 0.68 -3.18
N CYS A 297 -25.01 -0.14 -4.16
CA CYS A 297 -26.31 -0.05 -4.81
C CYS A 297 -27.30 -1.02 -4.13
N PRO A 298 -28.40 -0.56 -3.53
CA PRO A 298 -29.35 -1.45 -2.85
C PRO A 298 -30.08 -2.43 -3.81
N ASN A 299 -30.18 -2.07 -5.09
CA ASN A 299 -30.80 -2.93 -6.11
C ASN A 299 -29.80 -3.96 -6.67
N CYS A 300 -28.57 -3.54 -7.05
CA CYS A 300 -27.57 -4.44 -7.63
C CYS A 300 -26.89 -5.33 -6.58
N GLN A 301 -26.87 -4.89 -5.32
CA GLN A 301 -26.24 -5.58 -4.19
C GLN A 301 -27.27 -5.83 -3.06
N PRO A 302 -28.30 -6.64 -3.30
CA PRO A 302 -29.28 -6.92 -2.26
C PRO A 302 -28.65 -7.67 -1.08
N LEU A 303 -29.07 -7.33 0.15
CA LEU A 303 -28.63 -8.06 1.33
C LEU A 303 -29.40 -9.39 1.40
N SER A 304 -28.73 -10.47 1.06
CA SER A 304 -29.26 -11.83 1.27
C SER A 304 -28.99 -12.24 2.72
N ILE A 305 -30.05 -12.27 3.54
CA ILE A 305 -30.02 -12.84 4.89
C ILE A 305 -30.62 -14.23 4.75
N PHE A 306 -29.77 -15.26 4.82
CA PHE A 306 -30.25 -16.66 4.93
C PHE A 306 -30.08 -17.14 6.37
#